data_d93f70f536667c2d453d0cbb10c837bd
#
_entry.id   d93f70f536667c2d453d0cbb10c837bd
#
_cell.length_a   1.000
_cell.length_b   1.000
_cell.length_c   1.000
_cell.angle_alpha   90.00
_cell.angle_beta   90.00
_cell.angle_gamma   90.00
#
_symmetry.space_group_name_H-M   'P 1'
#
loop_
_entity.id
_entity.type
_entity.pdbx_description
1 polymer ?
#
loop_
_entity_poly.entity_id
_entity_poly.type
_entity_poly.pdbx_seq_one_letter_code
_entity_poly.pdbx_strand_id
1 'polypeptide(L)'
;MGRRVADRARLIAEASGATLQIVHVLEPVAEAMIEPAHARLMRDHQRIEARKLVEWIESRSSVPVELEVVTGSPSWAITQRAKAASLVVLGSSSIDNFSVGPVALRVARMSRADTLIVRRQPRVTYRQIIAAVDFSEQSRVAVEHSLARFPDAEVTVLYSLPARFDPLLADAGLFNEEVTASRSHRLGRAEERMEQFAAKWAGSVGTEVVDGPPTSTIAETLRRKGADLVVVGSRGASATRMVLLGTVAEGLVSVAPCDVLVARRPSQFRRP
;
A
#
# COMPACT_ATOMS: atom_id res chain seq x y z
N MET A 1 -0.71 -11.32 -14.88
CA MET A 1 -0.69 -10.23 -13.88
C MET A 1 -2.08 -9.64 -13.66
N GLY A 2 -2.82 -9.24 -14.67
CA GLY A 2 -4.16 -8.65 -14.56
C GLY A 2 -5.14 -9.46 -13.73
N ARG A 3 -5.20 -10.78 -13.92
CA ARG A 3 -6.11 -11.67 -13.17
C ARG A 3 -5.86 -11.66 -11.65
N ARG A 4 -4.60 -11.62 -11.21
CA ARG A 4 -4.24 -11.55 -9.78
C ARG A 4 -4.78 -10.28 -9.13
N VAL A 5 -4.60 -9.15 -9.80
CA VAL A 5 -5.05 -7.83 -9.32
C VAL A 5 -6.58 -7.75 -9.32
N ALA A 6 -7.22 -8.19 -10.42
CA ALA A 6 -8.66 -8.21 -10.57
C ALA A 6 -9.33 -9.12 -9.54
N ASP A 7 -8.76 -10.28 -9.24
CA ASP A 7 -9.28 -11.21 -8.25
C ASP A 7 -9.17 -10.64 -6.82
N ARG A 8 -8.06 -9.96 -6.49
CA ARG A 8 -7.94 -9.25 -5.19
C ARG A 8 -8.96 -8.12 -5.08
N ALA A 9 -9.14 -7.33 -6.14
CA ALA A 9 -10.11 -6.25 -6.18
C ALA A 9 -11.55 -6.78 -6.02
N ARG A 10 -11.88 -7.90 -6.69
CA ARG A 10 -13.17 -8.59 -6.57
C ARG A 10 -13.46 -9.01 -5.13
N LEU A 11 -12.52 -9.72 -4.48
CA LEU A 11 -12.69 -10.16 -3.09
C LEU A 11 -12.97 -8.99 -2.13
N ILE A 12 -12.29 -7.86 -2.33
CA ILE A 12 -12.51 -6.66 -1.49
C ILE A 12 -13.86 -6.01 -1.82
N ALA A 13 -14.22 -5.90 -3.10
CA ALA A 13 -15.48 -5.33 -3.53
C ALA A 13 -16.68 -6.14 -3.02
N GLU A 14 -16.62 -7.48 -3.10
CA GLU A 14 -17.64 -8.39 -2.59
C GLU A 14 -17.82 -8.27 -1.07
N ALA A 15 -16.71 -8.22 -0.32
CA ALA A 15 -16.76 -8.07 1.13
C ALA A 15 -17.36 -6.72 1.58
N SER A 16 -17.28 -5.68 0.75
CA SER A 16 -17.77 -4.34 1.05
C SER A 16 -19.07 -3.97 0.31
N GLY A 17 -19.59 -4.82 -0.57
CA GLY A 17 -20.75 -4.52 -1.43
C GLY A 17 -20.48 -3.38 -2.44
N ALA A 18 -19.21 -3.13 -2.79
CA ALA A 18 -18.83 -2.04 -3.68
C ALA A 18 -18.85 -2.46 -5.15
N THR A 19 -19.09 -1.51 -6.07
CA THR A 19 -18.90 -1.72 -7.51
C THR A 19 -17.42 -1.85 -7.85
N LEU A 20 -17.09 -2.78 -8.73
CA LEU A 20 -15.74 -3.00 -9.24
C LEU A 20 -15.58 -2.34 -10.61
N GLN A 21 -14.80 -1.27 -10.69
CA GLN A 21 -14.43 -0.64 -11.95
C GLN A 21 -13.05 -1.12 -12.41
N ILE A 22 -12.95 -1.66 -13.60
CA ILE A 22 -11.70 -2.03 -14.27
C ILE A 22 -11.33 -0.92 -15.24
N VAL A 23 -10.19 -0.28 -15.02
CA VAL A 23 -9.65 0.76 -15.90
C VAL A 23 -8.49 0.19 -16.70
N HIS A 24 -8.64 0.09 -18.01
CA HIS A 24 -7.57 -0.27 -18.92
C HIS A 24 -7.07 0.94 -19.68
N VAL A 25 -5.78 1.23 -19.55
CA VAL A 25 -5.17 2.40 -20.19
C VAL A 25 -4.35 1.97 -21.40
N LEU A 26 -4.76 2.45 -22.57
CA LEU A 26 -4.01 2.31 -23.82
C LEU A 26 -2.95 3.42 -23.86
N GLU A 27 -1.69 3.04 -23.76
CA GLU A 27 -0.61 4.01 -23.92
C GLU A 27 -0.53 4.42 -25.39
N PRO A 28 -0.35 5.74 -25.68
CA PRO A 28 -0.06 6.17 -27.04
C PRO A 28 1.25 5.50 -27.47
N VAL A 29 1.13 4.55 -28.38
CA VAL A 29 2.33 4.05 -29.06
C VAL A 29 2.94 5.26 -29.74
N ALA A 30 4.27 5.41 -29.70
CA ALA A 30 4.95 6.46 -30.41
C ALA A 30 4.67 6.27 -31.93
N GLU A 31 3.60 6.91 -32.41
CA GLU A 31 3.08 6.74 -33.78
C GLU A 31 4.13 7.12 -34.84
N ALA A 32 5.16 7.85 -34.43
CA ALA A 32 6.31 8.19 -35.28
C ALA A 32 7.28 7.00 -35.52
N MET A 33 7.17 5.90 -34.76
CA MET A 33 8.09 4.75 -34.83
C MET A 33 7.46 3.44 -35.31
N ILE A 34 6.15 3.38 -35.49
CA ILE A 34 5.41 2.15 -35.86
C ILE A 34 4.39 2.49 -36.95
N GLU A 35 4.31 1.64 -37.98
CA GLU A 35 3.27 1.77 -39.01
C GLU A 35 1.87 1.88 -38.41
N PRO A 36 1.01 2.80 -38.93
CA PRO A 36 -0.33 3.04 -38.38
C PRO A 36 -1.19 1.78 -38.30
N ALA A 37 -1.03 0.83 -39.24
CA ALA A 37 -1.72 -0.46 -39.25
C ALA A 37 -1.34 -1.34 -38.04
N HIS A 38 -0.05 -1.43 -37.74
CA HIS A 38 0.46 -2.17 -36.57
C HIS A 38 0.00 -1.53 -35.25
N ALA A 39 0.00 -0.21 -35.17
CA ALA A 39 -0.50 0.50 -34.00
C ALA A 39 -2.00 0.24 -33.73
N ARG A 40 -2.81 0.16 -34.79
CA ARG A 40 -4.23 -0.22 -34.68
C ARG A 40 -4.38 -1.65 -34.18
N LEU A 41 -3.67 -2.58 -34.79
CA LEU A 41 -3.72 -4.01 -34.40
C LEU A 41 -3.33 -4.23 -32.93
N MET A 42 -2.30 -3.53 -32.46
CA MET A 42 -1.89 -3.59 -31.05
C MET A 42 -2.98 -3.03 -30.11
N ARG A 43 -3.60 -1.92 -30.45
CA ARG A 43 -4.71 -1.35 -29.66
C ARG A 43 -5.92 -2.27 -29.60
N ASP A 44 -6.28 -2.88 -30.75
CA ASP A 44 -7.41 -3.82 -30.82
C ASP A 44 -7.12 -5.07 -30.00
N HIS A 45 -5.90 -5.59 -30.07
CA HIS A 45 -5.47 -6.71 -29.23
C HIS A 45 -5.57 -6.38 -27.74
N GLN A 46 -5.08 -5.22 -27.33
CA GLN A 46 -5.17 -4.76 -25.92
C GLN A 46 -6.63 -4.63 -25.45
N ARG A 47 -7.52 -4.12 -26.30
CA ARG A 47 -8.97 -4.04 -26.00
C ARG A 47 -9.60 -5.42 -25.84
N ILE A 48 -9.24 -6.37 -26.70
CA ILE A 48 -9.71 -7.76 -26.62
C ILE A 48 -9.27 -8.39 -25.31
N GLU A 49 -7.99 -8.24 -24.93
CA GLU A 49 -7.47 -8.78 -23.68
C GLU A 49 -8.12 -8.13 -22.45
N ALA A 50 -8.41 -6.82 -22.49
CA ALA A 50 -9.16 -6.15 -21.43
C ALA A 50 -10.57 -6.73 -21.28
N ARG A 51 -11.30 -6.97 -22.38
CA ARG A 51 -12.63 -7.59 -22.37
C ARG A 51 -12.60 -9.00 -21.81
N LYS A 52 -11.66 -9.83 -22.26
CA LYS A 52 -11.48 -11.19 -21.72
C LYS A 52 -11.23 -11.20 -20.20
N LEU A 53 -10.51 -10.20 -19.69
CA LEU A 53 -10.30 -10.05 -18.25
C LEU A 53 -11.61 -9.71 -17.53
N VAL A 54 -12.43 -8.83 -18.11
CA VAL A 54 -13.73 -8.44 -17.54
C VAL A 54 -14.67 -9.64 -17.54
N GLU A 55 -14.86 -10.33 -18.66
CA GLU A 55 -15.69 -11.55 -18.77
C GLU A 55 -15.25 -12.60 -17.72
N TRP A 56 -13.93 -12.76 -17.54
CA TRP A 56 -13.38 -13.68 -16.56
C TRP A 56 -13.73 -13.27 -15.12
N ILE A 57 -13.73 -11.96 -14.79
CA ILE A 57 -14.09 -11.46 -13.47
C ILE A 57 -15.61 -11.47 -13.26
N GLU A 58 -16.41 -11.05 -14.24
CA GLU A 58 -17.87 -11.07 -14.20
C GLU A 58 -18.41 -12.47 -13.91
N SER A 59 -17.83 -13.50 -14.54
CA SER A 59 -18.24 -14.89 -14.31
C SER A 59 -17.98 -15.39 -12.86
N ARG A 60 -17.30 -14.61 -12.03
CA ARG A 60 -16.89 -14.95 -10.65
C ARG A 60 -17.33 -13.92 -9.61
N SER A 61 -17.79 -12.76 -10.06
CA SER A 61 -18.11 -11.63 -9.18
C SER A 61 -19.59 -11.66 -8.81
N SER A 62 -19.86 -11.44 -7.51
CA SER A 62 -21.21 -11.21 -7.00
C SER A 62 -21.60 -9.73 -7.00
N VAL A 63 -20.68 -8.84 -7.37
CA VAL A 63 -20.91 -7.39 -7.48
C VAL A 63 -20.78 -6.92 -8.91
N PRO A 64 -21.42 -5.77 -9.27
CA PRO A 64 -21.30 -5.21 -10.63
C PRO A 64 -19.85 -4.93 -11.00
N VAL A 65 -19.50 -5.25 -12.25
CA VAL A 65 -18.18 -5.03 -12.85
C VAL A 65 -18.33 -4.09 -14.04
N GLU A 66 -17.57 -3.02 -14.07
CA GLU A 66 -17.58 -2.05 -15.17
C GLU A 66 -16.19 -1.98 -15.82
N LEU A 67 -16.16 -1.88 -17.16
CA LEU A 67 -14.92 -1.65 -17.90
C LEU A 67 -14.87 -0.25 -18.48
N GLU A 68 -13.82 0.46 -18.15
CA GLU A 68 -13.45 1.72 -18.81
C GLU A 68 -12.12 1.56 -19.55
N VAL A 69 -12.13 1.83 -20.86
CA VAL A 69 -10.91 1.84 -21.69
C VAL A 69 -10.59 3.28 -22.05
N VAL A 70 -9.42 3.76 -21.65
CA VAL A 70 -8.96 5.13 -21.86
C VAL A 70 -7.61 5.17 -22.55
N THR A 71 -7.30 6.26 -23.25
CA THR A 71 -6.00 6.46 -23.87
C THR A 71 -5.22 7.54 -23.11
N GLY A 72 -3.92 7.32 -22.90
CA GLY A 72 -3.05 8.32 -22.26
C GLY A 72 -1.99 7.74 -21.34
N SER A 73 -1.44 8.58 -20.48
CA SER A 73 -0.47 8.15 -19.47
C SER A 73 -1.17 7.34 -18.37
N PRO A 74 -0.77 6.08 -18.11
CA PRO A 74 -1.43 5.21 -17.14
C PRO A 74 -1.53 5.84 -15.75
N SER A 75 -0.45 6.37 -15.22
CA SER A 75 -0.44 6.95 -13.87
C SER A 75 -1.38 8.15 -13.75
N TRP A 76 -1.45 9.00 -14.78
CA TRP A 76 -2.37 10.15 -14.79
C TRP A 76 -3.82 9.70 -14.92
N ALA A 77 -4.12 8.85 -15.90
CA ALA A 77 -5.47 8.35 -16.14
C ALA A 77 -6.07 7.67 -14.91
N ILE A 78 -5.30 6.76 -14.26
CA ILE A 78 -5.70 6.08 -13.03
C ILE A 78 -5.92 7.09 -11.90
N THR A 79 -5.01 8.05 -11.71
CA THR A 79 -5.13 9.04 -10.64
C THR A 79 -6.36 9.92 -10.80
N GLN A 80 -6.79 10.25 -12.03
CA GLN A 80 -8.03 11.00 -12.24
C GLN A 80 -9.27 10.18 -11.82
N ARG A 81 -9.33 8.88 -12.17
CA ARG A 81 -10.45 8.00 -11.79
C ARG A 81 -10.46 7.73 -10.29
N ALA A 82 -9.29 7.65 -9.67
CA ALA A 82 -9.14 7.48 -8.23
C ALA A 82 -9.85 8.58 -7.39
N LYS A 83 -10.17 9.73 -7.98
CA LYS A 83 -10.90 10.80 -7.25
C LYS A 83 -12.32 10.38 -6.84
N ALA A 84 -12.94 9.48 -7.60
CA ALA A 84 -14.28 8.97 -7.33
C ALA A 84 -14.27 7.60 -6.63
N ALA A 85 -13.10 6.99 -6.48
CA ALA A 85 -12.94 5.67 -5.87
C ALA A 85 -12.58 5.78 -4.38
N SER A 86 -12.99 4.80 -3.58
CA SER A 86 -12.53 4.64 -2.19
C SER A 86 -11.20 3.89 -2.12
N LEU A 87 -10.92 3.03 -3.11
CA LEU A 87 -9.73 2.21 -3.20
C LEU A 87 -9.29 2.04 -4.66
N VAL A 88 -8.00 2.18 -4.90
CA VAL A 88 -7.36 1.83 -6.17
C VAL A 88 -6.52 0.58 -5.96
N VAL A 89 -6.72 -0.44 -6.79
CA VAL A 89 -5.98 -1.71 -6.71
C VAL A 89 -5.07 -1.85 -7.92
N LEU A 90 -3.78 -2.02 -7.67
CA LEU A 90 -2.74 -2.08 -8.70
C LEU A 90 -1.86 -3.31 -8.50
N GLY A 91 -1.22 -3.77 -9.54
CA GLY A 91 -0.19 -4.81 -9.44
C GLY A 91 1.22 -4.24 -9.30
N SER A 92 2.09 -4.96 -8.64
CA SER A 92 3.53 -4.77 -8.78
C SER A 92 3.93 -5.20 -10.19
N SER A 93 4.44 -4.31 -11.03
CA SER A 93 4.68 -4.57 -12.47
C SER A 93 6.05 -5.17 -12.77
N SER A 94 6.71 -5.81 -11.83
CA SER A 94 8.02 -6.40 -12.09
C SER A 94 7.93 -7.83 -12.58
N ILE A 95 8.80 -8.17 -13.50
CA ILE A 95 8.98 -9.53 -14.06
C ILE A 95 9.38 -10.50 -12.94
N ASP A 96 10.05 -10.01 -11.91
CA ASP A 96 10.63 -10.74 -10.78
C ASP A 96 9.81 -10.66 -9.47
N ASN A 97 8.65 -10.02 -9.45
CA ASN A 97 7.79 -9.77 -8.27
C ASN A 97 8.46 -9.04 -7.07
N PHE A 98 9.69 -8.57 -7.21
CA PHE A 98 10.46 -7.93 -6.13
C PHE A 98 10.43 -6.41 -6.19
N SER A 99 10.21 -5.81 -7.35
CA SER A 99 10.13 -4.35 -7.50
C SER A 99 8.73 -3.87 -7.90
N VAL A 100 8.40 -2.66 -7.54
CA VAL A 100 7.15 -2.00 -7.94
C VAL A 100 7.41 -1.17 -9.18
N GLY A 101 6.58 -1.36 -10.20
CA GLY A 101 6.69 -0.60 -11.42
C GLY A 101 6.40 0.89 -11.24
N PRO A 102 6.89 1.72 -12.14
CA PRO A 102 6.81 3.19 -12.04
C PRO A 102 5.37 3.70 -12.00
N VAL A 103 4.43 3.02 -12.64
CA VAL A 103 3.01 3.38 -12.62
C VAL A 103 2.43 3.24 -11.21
N ALA A 104 2.61 2.09 -10.57
CA ALA A 104 2.07 1.84 -9.23
C ALA A 104 2.67 2.80 -8.19
N LEU A 105 3.98 3.03 -8.23
CA LEU A 105 4.64 3.98 -7.33
C LEU A 105 4.14 5.42 -7.55
N ARG A 106 3.97 5.83 -8.81
CA ARG A 106 3.45 7.16 -9.13
C ARG A 106 2.00 7.34 -8.70
N VAL A 107 1.15 6.33 -8.90
CA VAL A 107 -0.23 6.34 -8.40
C VAL A 107 -0.25 6.37 -6.87
N ALA A 108 0.56 5.55 -6.20
CA ALA A 108 0.67 5.58 -4.74
C ALA A 108 1.11 6.94 -4.19
N ARG A 109 1.89 7.72 -4.92
CA ARG A 109 2.27 9.09 -4.57
C ARG A 109 1.14 10.11 -4.81
N MET A 110 0.39 9.97 -5.88
CA MET A 110 -0.52 11.00 -6.41
C MET A 110 -2.00 10.75 -6.10
N SER A 111 -2.40 9.51 -5.86
CA SER A 111 -3.81 9.15 -5.60
C SER A 111 -4.35 9.86 -4.37
N ARG A 112 -5.62 10.22 -4.40
CA ARG A 112 -6.39 10.70 -3.24
C ARG A 112 -7.13 9.58 -2.54
N ALA A 113 -7.40 8.48 -3.24
CA ALA A 113 -7.94 7.26 -2.67
C ALA A 113 -6.84 6.40 -2.04
N ASP A 114 -7.22 5.49 -1.16
CA ASP A 114 -6.35 4.42 -0.72
C ASP A 114 -5.78 3.68 -1.93
N THR A 115 -4.53 3.25 -1.84
CA THR A 115 -3.87 2.55 -2.95
C THR A 115 -3.32 1.22 -2.47
N LEU A 116 -3.89 0.12 -2.96
CA LEU A 116 -3.46 -1.24 -2.68
C LEU A 116 -2.56 -1.74 -3.81
N ILE A 117 -1.37 -2.17 -3.47
CA ILE A 117 -0.41 -2.76 -4.40
C ILE A 117 -0.36 -4.27 -4.15
N VAL A 118 -0.90 -5.03 -5.11
CA VAL A 118 -1.02 -6.49 -5.04
C VAL A 118 0.26 -7.15 -5.54
N ARG A 119 0.86 -7.95 -4.68
CA ARG A 119 2.09 -8.70 -4.95
C ARG A 119 1.86 -10.21 -5.01
N ARG A 120 0.98 -10.70 -4.14
CA ARG A 120 0.70 -12.13 -4.02
C ARG A 120 -0.59 -12.53 -4.72
N GLN A 121 -0.66 -13.79 -5.14
CA GLN A 121 -1.91 -14.38 -5.63
C GLN A 121 -2.91 -14.44 -4.47
N PRO A 122 -4.08 -13.82 -4.59
CA PRO A 122 -5.10 -13.89 -3.55
C PRO A 122 -5.68 -15.30 -3.49
N ARG A 123 -5.77 -15.85 -2.29
CA ARG A 123 -6.47 -17.12 -2.03
C ARG A 123 -7.76 -16.89 -1.26
N VAL A 124 -7.69 -15.96 -0.32
CA VAL A 124 -8.77 -15.54 0.58
C VAL A 124 -8.61 -14.06 0.91
N THR A 125 -9.49 -13.50 1.72
CA THR A 125 -9.32 -12.18 2.34
C THR A 125 -8.05 -12.12 3.19
N TYR A 126 -7.59 -10.93 3.54
CA TYR A 126 -6.45 -10.75 4.44
C TYR A 126 -6.78 -11.24 5.84
N ARG A 127 -5.83 -11.91 6.49
CA ARG A 127 -5.96 -12.46 7.86
C ARG A 127 -4.95 -11.86 8.83
N GLN A 128 -3.70 -11.65 8.38
CA GLN A 128 -2.61 -11.12 9.21
C GLN A 128 -2.18 -9.77 8.64
N ILE A 129 -2.59 -8.69 9.29
CA ILE A 129 -2.32 -7.32 8.86
C ILE A 129 -1.36 -6.66 9.83
N ILE A 130 -0.32 -6.03 9.30
CA ILE A 130 0.54 -5.14 10.08
C ILE A 130 0.28 -3.70 9.65
N ALA A 131 -0.20 -2.88 10.61
CA ALA A 131 -0.29 -1.43 10.45
C ALA A 131 1.00 -0.79 10.96
N ALA A 132 1.86 -0.35 10.05
CA ALA A 132 3.11 0.32 10.41
C ALA A 132 2.85 1.80 10.71
N VAL A 133 3.25 2.23 11.92
CA VAL A 133 2.91 3.55 12.46
C VAL A 133 4.15 4.35 12.85
N ASP A 134 3.99 5.68 12.87
CA ASP A 134 4.94 6.66 13.40
C ASP A 134 4.27 7.62 14.41
N PHE A 135 3.09 7.23 14.91
CA PHE A 135 2.23 7.99 15.81
C PHE A 135 1.65 9.29 15.21
N SER A 136 1.74 9.49 13.89
CA SER A 136 1.09 10.59 13.20
C SER A 136 -0.40 10.35 12.98
N GLU A 137 -1.15 11.42 12.64
CA GLU A 137 -2.55 11.30 12.22
C GLU A 137 -2.72 10.42 10.97
N GLN A 138 -1.73 10.37 10.09
CA GLN A 138 -1.77 9.53 8.90
C GLN A 138 -1.63 8.05 9.27
N SER A 139 -0.83 7.72 10.27
CA SER A 139 -0.73 6.35 10.76
C SER A 139 -1.97 5.93 11.59
N ARG A 140 -2.71 6.88 12.21
CA ARG A 140 -4.05 6.58 12.78
C ARG A 140 -5.02 6.13 11.69
N VAL A 141 -5.05 6.85 10.57
CA VAL A 141 -5.89 6.48 9.41
C VAL A 141 -5.52 5.08 8.89
N ALA A 142 -4.24 4.71 8.89
CA ALA A 142 -3.81 3.37 8.49
C ALA A 142 -4.42 2.27 9.38
N VAL A 143 -4.44 2.47 10.71
CA VAL A 143 -5.07 1.53 11.64
C VAL A 143 -6.59 1.50 11.43
N GLU A 144 -7.25 2.66 11.34
CA GLU A 144 -8.70 2.77 11.14
C GLU A 144 -9.15 2.09 9.84
N HIS A 145 -8.41 2.30 8.74
CA HIS A 145 -8.72 1.66 7.46
C HIS A 145 -8.45 0.15 7.47
N SER A 146 -7.45 -0.32 8.25
CA SER A 146 -7.22 -1.75 8.44
C SER A 146 -8.43 -2.42 9.08
N LEU A 147 -8.90 -1.87 10.19
CA LEU A 147 -10.04 -2.41 10.94
C LEU A 147 -11.36 -2.30 10.16
N ALA A 148 -11.60 -1.18 9.50
CA ALA A 148 -12.85 -0.95 8.77
C ALA A 148 -12.97 -1.78 7.49
N ARG A 149 -11.87 -2.02 6.76
CA ARG A 149 -11.90 -2.77 5.49
C ARG A 149 -11.75 -4.27 5.67
N PHE A 150 -11.13 -4.70 6.76
CA PHE A 150 -10.80 -6.09 7.01
C PHE A 150 -11.18 -6.48 8.45
N PRO A 151 -12.48 -6.46 8.78
CA PRO A 151 -12.95 -6.66 10.16
C PRO A 151 -12.61 -8.04 10.73
N ASP A 152 -12.43 -9.05 9.88
CA ASP A 152 -12.08 -10.42 10.28
C ASP A 152 -10.57 -10.67 10.36
N ALA A 153 -9.75 -9.65 10.10
CA ALA A 153 -8.30 -9.78 10.14
C ALA A 153 -7.75 -9.46 11.53
N GLU A 154 -6.71 -10.19 11.92
CA GLU A 154 -5.88 -9.84 13.06
C GLU A 154 -4.96 -8.68 12.69
N VAL A 155 -5.10 -7.54 13.38
CA VAL A 155 -4.32 -6.32 13.11
C VAL A 155 -3.28 -6.14 14.20
N THR A 156 -1.99 -6.11 13.82
CA THR A 156 -0.90 -5.71 14.69
C THR A 156 -0.44 -4.29 14.33
N VAL A 157 -0.47 -3.38 15.29
CA VAL A 157 0.11 -2.02 15.17
C VAL A 157 1.60 -2.13 15.48
N LEU A 158 2.44 -1.79 14.51
CA LEU A 158 3.89 -1.95 14.59
C LEU A 158 4.58 -0.59 14.52
N TYR A 159 5.40 -0.29 15.49
CA TYR A 159 6.32 0.84 15.46
C TYR A 159 7.76 0.35 15.40
N SER A 160 8.53 0.89 14.47
CA SER A 160 9.98 0.67 14.43
C SER A 160 10.68 1.89 15.04
N LEU A 161 11.38 1.66 16.14
CA LEU A 161 12.21 2.68 16.82
C LEU A 161 13.52 2.85 16.03
N PRO A 162 13.75 3.98 15.36
CA PRO A 162 14.97 4.16 14.58
C PRO A 162 16.20 4.08 15.48
N ALA A 163 17.15 3.24 15.11
CA ALA A 163 18.44 3.23 15.77
C ALA A 163 19.08 4.62 15.59
N ARG A 164 19.36 5.30 16.69
CA ARG A 164 20.26 6.46 16.66
C ARG A 164 21.68 5.90 16.61
N PHE A 165 22.20 5.80 15.41
CA PHE A 165 23.61 5.52 15.21
C PHE A 165 24.35 6.84 15.49
N ASP A 166 25.04 6.92 16.64
CA ASP A 166 25.99 7.99 16.89
C ASP A 166 27.37 7.45 16.47
N PRO A 167 27.92 7.89 15.31
CA PRO A 167 29.20 7.42 14.82
C PRO A 167 30.34 7.68 15.80
N LEU A 168 30.22 8.76 16.60
CA LEU A 168 31.21 9.15 17.61
C LEU A 168 31.26 8.17 18.79
N LEU A 169 30.13 7.55 19.15
CA LEU A 169 30.06 6.54 20.20
C LEU A 169 30.59 5.19 19.74
N ALA A 170 30.40 4.86 18.45
CA ALA A 170 30.94 3.62 17.86
C ALA A 170 32.47 3.66 17.77
N ASP A 171 33.05 4.79 17.36
CA ASP A 171 34.51 4.98 17.24
C ASP A 171 35.20 5.07 18.64
N ALA A 172 34.50 5.52 19.68
CA ALA A 172 35.04 5.65 21.03
C ALA A 172 35.07 4.32 21.80
N GLY A 173 34.65 3.20 21.22
CA GLY A 173 34.63 1.89 21.92
C GLY A 173 33.69 1.85 23.13
N LEU A 174 32.80 2.85 23.27
CA LEU A 174 31.87 2.99 24.39
C LEU A 174 30.60 2.13 24.14
N PHE A 175 30.79 0.83 23.92
CA PHE A 175 29.70 -0.15 24.06
C PHE A 175 29.48 -0.45 25.55
N ASN A 176 29.16 0.57 26.35
CA ASN A 176 29.05 0.48 27.77
C ASN A 176 27.59 0.43 28.22
N GLU A 177 27.40 0.09 29.49
CA GLU A 177 26.13 0.05 30.20
C GLU A 177 25.26 1.30 29.93
N GLU A 178 25.85 2.45 29.72
CA GLU A 178 25.16 3.70 29.40
C GLU A 178 24.43 3.70 28.06
N VAL A 179 25.03 3.11 27.01
CA VAL A 179 24.38 2.97 25.68
C VAL A 179 23.21 1.98 25.79
N THR A 180 23.41 0.89 26.53
CA THR A 180 22.39 -0.11 26.79
C THR A 180 21.25 0.46 27.62
N ALA A 181 21.55 1.21 28.67
CA ALA A 181 20.57 1.89 29.52
C ALA A 181 19.77 2.94 28.73
N SER A 182 20.46 3.74 27.90
CA SER A 182 19.81 4.71 27.00
C SER A 182 18.88 4.04 25.98
N ARG A 183 19.28 2.90 25.43
CA ARG A 183 18.45 2.10 24.51
C ARG A 183 17.21 1.57 25.22
N SER A 184 17.37 0.96 26.41
CA SER A 184 16.26 0.44 27.21
C SER A 184 15.27 1.53 27.60
N HIS A 185 15.76 2.71 28.00
CA HIS A 185 14.92 3.86 28.30
C HIS A 185 14.13 4.35 27.08
N ARG A 186 14.77 4.40 25.89
CA ARG A 186 14.10 4.79 24.65
C ARG A 186 13.02 3.76 24.23
N LEU A 187 13.31 2.48 24.42
CA LEU A 187 12.36 1.41 24.13
C LEU A 187 11.13 1.53 25.05
N GLY A 188 11.32 1.65 26.36
CA GLY A 188 10.22 1.83 27.33
C GLY A 188 9.34 3.03 27.00
N ARG A 189 9.95 4.17 26.64
CA ARG A 189 9.17 5.36 26.19
C ARG A 189 8.43 5.11 24.87
N ALA A 190 8.96 4.29 23.98
CA ALA A 190 8.28 3.95 22.74
C ALA A 190 7.11 3.00 23.00
N GLU A 191 7.24 2.07 23.93
CA GLU A 191 6.18 1.17 24.40
C GLU A 191 5.04 1.94 25.06
N GLU A 192 5.33 2.84 26.01
CA GLU A 192 4.34 3.72 26.63
C GLU A 192 3.58 4.56 25.59
N ARG A 193 4.31 5.10 24.60
CA ARG A 193 3.71 5.86 23.51
C ARG A 193 2.85 5.01 22.61
N MET A 194 3.23 3.76 22.38
CA MET A 194 2.44 2.78 21.62
C MET A 194 1.15 2.46 22.36
N GLU A 195 1.18 2.22 23.65
CA GLU A 195 -0.01 1.98 24.47
C GLU A 195 -0.98 3.15 24.38
N GLN A 196 -0.49 4.39 24.58
CA GLN A 196 -1.31 5.60 24.44
C GLN A 196 -1.90 5.76 23.03
N PHE A 197 -1.12 5.45 22.00
CA PHE A 197 -1.57 5.52 20.62
C PHE A 197 -2.64 4.48 20.32
N ALA A 198 -2.47 3.24 20.79
CA ALA A 198 -3.35 2.11 20.53
C ALA A 198 -4.58 2.07 21.45
N ALA A 199 -4.61 2.85 22.54
CA ALA A 199 -5.68 2.84 23.54
C ALA A 199 -7.09 2.98 22.95
N LYS A 200 -7.22 3.74 21.85
CA LYS A 200 -8.50 3.92 21.13
C LYS A 200 -9.06 2.59 20.57
N TRP A 201 -8.20 1.63 20.28
CA TRP A 201 -8.56 0.32 19.68
C TRP A 201 -8.23 -0.84 20.62
N ALA A 202 -8.21 -0.60 21.93
CA ALA A 202 -7.92 -1.62 22.92
C ALA A 202 -8.79 -2.86 22.73
N GLY A 203 -8.17 -4.03 22.72
CA GLY A 203 -8.82 -5.32 22.45
C GLY A 203 -9.09 -5.64 20.97
N SER A 204 -8.94 -4.66 20.06
CA SER A 204 -9.13 -4.87 18.61
C SER A 204 -7.81 -4.97 17.84
N VAL A 205 -6.69 -4.59 18.43
CA VAL A 205 -5.37 -4.64 17.81
C VAL A 205 -4.33 -5.20 18.78
N GLY A 206 -3.36 -5.94 18.24
CA GLY A 206 -2.11 -6.22 18.92
C GLY A 206 -1.13 -5.05 18.74
N THR A 207 -0.13 -4.93 19.61
CA THR A 207 0.91 -3.92 19.50
C THR A 207 2.29 -4.53 19.53
N GLU A 208 3.24 -3.99 18.77
CA GLU A 208 4.63 -4.40 18.78
C GLU A 208 5.55 -3.21 18.53
N VAL A 209 6.59 -3.08 19.33
CA VAL A 209 7.69 -2.14 19.13
C VAL A 209 8.94 -2.93 18.79
N VAL A 210 9.58 -2.59 17.68
CA VAL A 210 10.83 -3.19 17.21
C VAL A 210 11.92 -2.14 17.08
N ASP A 211 13.16 -2.52 17.30
CA ASP A 211 14.29 -1.60 17.22
C ASP A 211 15.04 -1.80 15.90
N GLY A 212 15.29 -0.73 15.17
CA GLY A 212 16.06 -0.76 13.92
C GLY A 212 15.57 0.23 12.84
N PRO A 213 16.24 0.24 11.69
CA PRO A 213 15.85 1.07 10.56
C PRO A 213 14.45 0.69 10.05
N PRO A 214 13.48 1.64 9.98
CA PRO A 214 12.07 1.30 9.82
C PRO A 214 11.75 0.38 8.63
N THR A 215 12.22 0.69 7.44
CA THR A 215 11.87 -0.06 6.22
C THR A 215 12.32 -1.52 6.28
N SER A 216 13.58 -1.77 6.66
CA SER A 216 14.15 -3.12 6.73
C SER A 216 13.55 -3.93 7.87
N THR A 217 13.45 -3.32 9.06
CA THR A 217 12.93 -3.98 10.26
C THR A 217 11.45 -4.33 10.13
N ILE A 218 10.64 -3.43 9.54
CA ILE A 218 9.23 -3.74 9.25
C ILE A 218 9.15 -4.88 8.22
N ALA A 219 9.93 -4.83 7.14
CA ALA A 219 9.93 -5.88 6.12
C ALA A 219 10.33 -7.26 6.68
N GLU A 220 11.27 -7.31 7.61
CA GLU A 220 11.67 -8.52 8.33
C GLU A 220 10.53 -9.03 9.25
N THR A 221 9.90 -8.13 10.01
CA THR A 221 8.75 -8.47 10.86
C THR A 221 7.58 -9.00 10.03
N LEU A 222 7.32 -8.44 8.85
CA LEU A 222 6.31 -8.95 7.92
C LEU A 222 6.59 -10.41 7.51
N ARG A 223 7.86 -10.76 7.25
CA ARG A 223 8.25 -12.14 6.92
C ARG A 223 8.10 -13.07 8.12
N ARG A 224 8.61 -12.65 9.27
CA ARG A 224 8.57 -13.42 10.52
C ARG A 224 7.15 -13.75 10.97
N LYS A 225 6.23 -12.78 10.85
CA LYS A 225 4.81 -12.96 11.21
C LYS A 225 3.97 -13.58 10.11
N GLY A 226 4.52 -13.79 8.92
CA GLY A 226 3.74 -14.29 7.77
C GLY A 226 2.63 -13.33 7.34
N ALA A 227 2.82 -12.02 7.52
CA ALA A 227 1.80 -11.03 7.20
C ALA A 227 1.34 -11.08 5.73
N ASP A 228 0.04 -10.91 5.53
CA ASP A 228 -0.61 -10.88 4.22
C ASP A 228 -0.62 -9.48 3.63
N LEU A 229 -0.72 -8.47 4.52
CA LEU A 229 -0.85 -7.08 4.18
C LEU A 229 -0.05 -6.22 5.16
N VAL A 230 0.65 -5.23 4.62
CA VAL A 230 1.13 -4.09 5.42
C VAL A 230 0.32 -2.86 5.05
N VAL A 231 -0.13 -2.13 6.06
CA VAL A 231 -0.85 -0.86 5.89
C VAL A 231 0.01 0.27 6.44
N VAL A 232 0.16 1.31 5.64
CA VAL A 232 0.96 2.49 6.00
C VAL A 232 0.20 3.76 5.69
N GLY A 233 0.42 4.80 6.49
CA GLY A 233 -0.05 6.14 6.16
C GLY A 233 0.72 6.71 4.95
N SER A 234 0.07 7.53 4.16
CA SER A 234 0.70 8.13 2.97
C SER A 234 1.83 9.09 3.31
N ARG A 235 1.90 9.63 4.53
CA ARG A 235 2.92 10.55 5.02
C ARG A 235 3.22 10.26 6.49
N GLY A 236 4.43 10.58 6.92
CA GLY A 236 4.81 10.50 8.31
C GLY A 236 4.73 11.85 9.05
N ALA A 237 5.08 11.86 10.32
CA ALA A 237 5.05 13.03 11.21
C ALA A 237 5.93 14.21 10.70
N SER A 238 6.94 13.94 9.87
CA SER A 238 7.91 14.94 9.38
C SER A 238 7.55 15.54 8.02
N ALA A 239 6.43 15.14 7.38
CA ALA A 239 6.15 15.53 6.01
C ALA A 239 5.58 16.95 5.88
N THR A 240 6.27 17.81 5.14
CA THR A 240 5.79 19.11 4.66
C THR A 240 4.69 19.01 3.61
N ARG A 241 3.98 20.09 3.36
CA ARG A 241 2.69 20.21 2.62
C ARG A 241 2.61 19.68 1.18
N MET A 242 3.66 19.16 0.56
CA MET A 242 3.60 18.63 -0.80
C MET A 242 3.14 17.17 -0.86
N VAL A 243 2.47 16.81 -1.95
CA VAL A 243 1.89 15.48 -2.24
C VAL A 243 3.02 14.48 -2.48
N LEU A 244 3.72 14.06 -1.43
CA LEU A 244 4.78 13.06 -1.51
C LEU A 244 4.41 11.87 -0.61
N LEU A 245 4.79 10.68 -1.05
CA LEU A 245 4.74 9.49 -0.22
C LEU A 245 5.90 9.58 0.80
N GLY A 246 5.64 9.21 2.06
CA GLY A 246 6.68 9.18 3.09
C GLY A 246 7.76 8.13 2.77
N THR A 247 8.99 8.36 3.24
CA THR A 247 10.15 7.50 2.93
C THR A 247 9.94 6.03 3.34
N VAL A 248 9.34 5.80 4.51
CA VAL A 248 9.01 4.43 4.97
C VAL A 248 7.92 3.80 4.10
N ALA A 249 6.86 4.54 3.79
CA ALA A 249 5.79 4.06 2.92
C ALA A 249 6.32 3.72 1.52
N GLU A 250 7.16 4.58 0.94
CA GLU A 250 7.80 4.34 -0.36
C GLU A 250 8.76 3.14 -0.32
N GLY A 251 9.54 3.04 0.74
CA GLY A 251 10.41 1.89 0.97
C GLY A 251 9.62 0.59 1.05
N LEU A 252 8.54 0.55 1.84
CA LEU A 252 7.69 -0.65 1.97
C LEU A 252 6.96 -0.97 0.67
N VAL A 253 6.47 0.03 -0.07
CA VAL A 253 5.95 -0.18 -1.42
C VAL A 253 6.97 -0.86 -2.32
N SER A 254 8.27 -0.65 -2.13
CA SER A 254 9.33 -1.25 -2.93
C SER A 254 9.74 -2.65 -2.45
N VAL A 255 9.86 -2.88 -1.14
CA VAL A 255 10.52 -4.08 -0.60
C VAL A 255 9.63 -5.03 0.21
N ALA A 256 8.38 -4.67 0.51
CA ALA A 256 7.50 -5.51 1.34
C ALA A 256 7.29 -6.89 0.71
N PRO A 257 7.33 -7.97 1.51
CA PRO A 257 7.15 -9.33 1.02
C PRO A 257 5.68 -9.72 0.80
N CYS A 258 4.74 -8.83 1.14
CA CYS A 258 3.30 -9.01 1.05
C CYS A 258 2.65 -7.82 0.32
N ASP A 259 1.33 -7.82 0.19
CA ASP A 259 0.57 -6.70 -0.38
C ASP A 259 0.75 -5.45 0.48
N VAL A 260 0.66 -4.26 -0.12
CA VAL A 260 0.88 -2.97 0.55
C VAL A 260 -0.32 -2.07 0.33
N LEU A 261 -0.96 -1.61 1.40
CA LEU A 261 -2.00 -0.60 1.38
C LEU A 261 -1.44 0.74 1.87
N VAL A 262 -1.44 1.72 1.00
CA VAL A 262 -1.17 3.13 1.35
C VAL A 262 -2.50 3.78 1.69
N ALA A 263 -2.73 4.00 2.99
CA ALA A 263 -3.95 4.61 3.51
C ALA A 263 -3.90 6.13 3.38
N ARG A 264 -5.02 6.71 2.99
CA ARG A 264 -5.17 8.15 2.80
C ARG A 264 -6.34 8.69 3.60
N ARG A 265 -6.13 9.81 4.25
CA ARG A 265 -7.24 10.53 4.86
C ARG A 265 -8.20 10.99 3.77
N PRO A 266 -9.52 10.71 3.88
CA PRO A 266 -10.49 11.29 2.97
C PRO A 266 -10.29 12.81 2.95
N SER A 267 -10.12 13.39 1.75
CA SER A 267 -10.03 14.83 1.66
C SER A 267 -11.37 15.42 2.14
N GLN A 268 -11.34 16.32 3.12
CA GLN A 268 -12.50 17.09 3.60
C GLN A 268 -12.98 18.10 2.53
N PHE A 269 -12.88 17.77 1.26
CA PHE A 269 -13.53 18.54 0.23
C PHE A 269 -15.01 18.13 0.22
N ARG A 270 -15.82 18.95 0.92
CA ARG A 270 -17.26 18.99 0.70
C ARG A 270 -17.49 18.98 -0.82
N ARG A 271 -18.37 18.08 -1.24
CA ARG A 271 -19.02 18.23 -2.56
C ARG A 271 -19.71 19.59 -2.58
N PRO A 272 -19.65 20.35 -3.70
CA PRO A 272 -20.50 21.50 -3.89
C PRO A 272 -21.97 21.07 -3.92
#